data_cb60f19b0a06ad125d6b108f0efe4135
#
_entry.id   cb60f19b0a06ad125d6b108f0efe4135
#
_cell.length_a   1.000
_cell.length_b   1.000
_cell.length_c   1.000
_cell.angle_alpha   90.00
_cell.angle_beta   90.00
_cell.angle_gamma   90.00
#
_symmetry.space_group_name_H-M   'P 1'
#
loop_
_entity.id
_entity.type
_entity.pdbx_description
1 polymer ?
#
loop_
_entity_poly.entity_id
_entity_poly.type
_entity_poly.pdbx_seq_one_letter_code
_entity_poly.pdbx_strand_id
1 'polypeptide(L)'
;QLRELEEELGAPLFVRGKRRIALTEAGVLFKARAEEIMSLEKRTVYEFSHLGETIAGDVYVGSGETEAVSDVISALAPVLQQYRDIHLHLLSGNGEQSLDYLERGLLDFALLCRSQPPEDYNYIQLPHRDTWGLIMRKDNPLAAKPGIRAVDLKKEPLIVSAQLTSRNEIQRWMGDYSALTVAATYNLAYNAAFLVEQGLGSMITFEGLVPCGTDFRPNLVFRPFIPALFSGNFIIWKKGRLLSKAAELLKERMESCFS
;
A
#
# COMPACT_ATOMS: atom_id res chain seq x y z
N GLN A 1 -6.42 -32.13 -21.03
CA GLN A 1 -5.69 -30.90 -20.61
C GLN A 1 -5.91 -30.58 -19.13
N LEU A 2 -7.14 -30.20 -18.65
CA LEU A 2 -7.36 -29.90 -17.23
C LEU A 2 -7.18 -31.10 -16.30
N ARG A 3 -7.58 -32.29 -16.70
CA ARG A 3 -7.35 -33.52 -15.95
C ARG A 3 -5.88 -33.92 -15.90
N GLU A 4 -5.18 -33.79 -17.01
CA GLU A 4 -3.74 -34.03 -17.10
C GLU A 4 -2.98 -33.08 -16.16
N LEU A 5 -3.39 -31.82 -16.12
CA LEU A 5 -2.84 -30.82 -15.18
C LEU A 5 -3.14 -31.18 -13.71
N GLU A 6 -4.36 -31.61 -13.38
CA GLU A 6 -4.71 -32.04 -12.01
C GLU A 6 -3.91 -33.30 -11.61
N GLU A 7 -3.66 -34.22 -12.55
CA GLU A 7 -2.82 -35.40 -12.33
C GLU A 7 -1.35 -35.03 -12.13
N GLU A 8 -0.82 -34.11 -12.93
CA GLU A 8 0.55 -33.59 -12.81
C GLU A 8 0.77 -32.86 -11.48
N LEU A 9 -0.21 -32.05 -11.06
CA LEU A 9 -0.16 -31.32 -9.79
C LEU A 9 -0.47 -32.19 -8.56
N GLY A 10 -0.99 -33.39 -8.76
CA GLY A 10 -1.38 -34.30 -7.68
C GLY A 10 -2.57 -33.80 -6.84
N ALA A 11 -3.33 -32.82 -7.33
CA ALA A 11 -4.45 -32.22 -6.62
C ALA A 11 -5.58 -31.81 -7.57
N PRO A 12 -6.86 -32.04 -7.18
CA PRO A 12 -8.01 -31.57 -7.95
C PRO A 12 -8.11 -30.04 -7.83
N LEU A 13 -8.25 -29.36 -8.95
CA LEU A 13 -8.40 -27.89 -9.01
C LEU A 13 -9.86 -27.45 -8.99
N PHE A 14 -10.79 -28.34 -9.36
CA PHE A 14 -12.21 -28.03 -9.48
C PHE A 14 -13.08 -29.02 -8.71
N VAL A 15 -14.10 -28.50 -8.04
CA VAL A 15 -15.22 -29.27 -7.50
C VAL A 15 -16.33 -29.30 -8.55
N ARG A 16 -16.70 -30.49 -9.01
CA ARG A 16 -17.77 -30.70 -9.98
C ARG A 16 -19.11 -30.87 -9.26
N GLY A 17 -19.84 -29.77 -9.10
CA GLY A 17 -21.23 -29.83 -8.63
C GLY A 17 -22.21 -30.07 -9.77
N LYS A 18 -23.43 -30.54 -9.46
CA LYS A 18 -24.49 -30.81 -10.48
C LYS A 18 -24.92 -29.55 -11.26
N ARG A 19 -24.65 -28.33 -10.79
CA ARG A 19 -25.07 -27.06 -11.43
C ARG A 19 -24.01 -25.99 -11.53
N ARG A 20 -22.88 -26.13 -10.85
CA ARG A 20 -21.78 -25.12 -10.87
C ARG A 20 -20.43 -25.83 -10.71
N ILE A 21 -19.43 -25.27 -11.37
CA ILE A 21 -18.01 -25.61 -11.18
C ILE A 21 -17.46 -24.57 -10.20
N ALA A 22 -16.83 -25.00 -9.14
CA ALA A 22 -16.12 -24.15 -8.17
C ALA A 22 -14.67 -24.59 -8.08
N LEU A 23 -13.77 -23.66 -7.73
CA LEU A 23 -12.38 -23.98 -7.45
C LEU A 23 -12.27 -24.66 -6.07
N THR A 24 -11.35 -25.62 -5.97
CA THR A 24 -10.85 -26.12 -4.68
C THR A 24 -9.88 -25.11 -4.07
N GLU A 25 -9.39 -25.34 -2.84
CA GLU A 25 -8.29 -24.54 -2.26
C GLU A 25 -7.04 -24.61 -3.14
N ALA A 26 -6.69 -25.82 -3.62
CA ALA A 26 -5.61 -26.00 -4.59
C ALA A 26 -5.88 -25.25 -5.91
N GLY A 27 -7.12 -25.23 -6.37
CA GLY A 27 -7.55 -24.49 -7.55
C GLY A 27 -7.43 -22.97 -7.40
N VAL A 28 -7.75 -22.44 -6.22
CA VAL A 28 -7.57 -21.01 -5.91
C VAL A 28 -6.08 -20.65 -5.90
N LEU A 29 -5.24 -21.47 -5.24
CA LEU A 29 -3.81 -21.30 -5.21
C LEU A 29 -3.21 -21.37 -6.63
N PHE A 30 -3.58 -22.40 -7.40
CA PHE A 30 -3.10 -22.58 -8.77
C PHE A 30 -3.50 -21.41 -9.67
N LYS A 31 -4.75 -20.94 -9.57
CA LYS A 31 -5.22 -19.78 -10.33
C LYS A 31 -4.35 -18.55 -10.06
N ALA A 32 -4.09 -18.24 -8.79
CA ALA A 32 -3.24 -17.12 -8.43
C ALA A 32 -1.83 -17.24 -9.05
N ARG A 33 -1.21 -18.44 -8.96
CA ARG A 33 0.11 -18.69 -9.56
C ARG A 33 0.11 -18.63 -11.07
N ALA A 34 -0.93 -19.15 -11.72
CA ALA A 34 -1.07 -19.08 -13.18
C ALA A 34 -1.21 -17.63 -13.66
N GLU A 35 -1.99 -16.79 -12.96
CA GLU A 35 -2.14 -15.37 -13.27
C GLU A 35 -0.79 -14.62 -13.14
N GLU A 36 0.04 -14.96 -12.16
CA GLU A 36 1.39 -14.42 -11.99
C GLU A 36 2.31 -14.81 -13.14
N ILE A 37 2.35 -16.10 -13.47
CA ILE A 37 3.17 -16.62 -14.57
C ILE A 37 2.77 -15.96 -15.91
N MET A 38 1.46 -15.86 -16.17
CA MET A 38 0.95 -15.21 -17.39
C MET A 38 1.28 -13.71 -17.42
N SER A 39 1.28 -13.03 -16.27
CA SER A 39 1.68 -11.61 -16.20
C SER A 39 3.16 -11.44 -16.52
N LEU A 40 4.03 -12.27 -15.94
CA LEU A 40 5.47 -12.26 -16.22
C LEU A 40 5.78 -12.62 -17.67
N GLU A 41 5.10 -13.62 -18.22
CA GLU A 41 5.26 -14.01 -19.62
C GLU A 41 4.89 -12.87 -20.57
N LYS A 42 3.72 -12.23 -20.37
CA LYS A 42 3.30 -11.08 -21.18
C LYS A 42 4.31 -9.93 -21.11
N ARG A 43 4.80 -9.61 -19.92
CA ARG A 43 5.85 -8.58 -19.74
C ARG A 43 7.12 -8.93 -20.48
N THR A 44 7.60 -10.19 -20.35
CA THR A 44 8.80 -10.66 -21.01
C THR A 44 8.66 -10.56 -22.53
N VAL A 45 7.56 -11.06 -23.09
CA VAL A 45 7.31 -10.98 -24.54
C VAL A 45 7.25 -9.52 -25.01
N TYR A 46 6.60 -8.64 -24.26
CA TYR A 46 6.52 -7.22 -24.58
C TYR A 46 7.91 -6.56 -24.56
N GLU A 47 8.70 -6.79 -23.51
CA GLU A 47 10.07 -6.26 -23.38
C GLU A 47 10.96 -6.69 -24.55
N PHE A 48 10.89 -7.98 -24.95
CA PHE A 48 11.67 -8.51 -26.08
C PHE A 48 11.20 -7.98 -27.43
N SER A 49 9.89 -7.80 -27.62
CA SER A 49 9.35 -7.22 -28.86
C SER A 49 9.69 -5.75 -29.06
N HIS A 50 10.08 -5.05 -27.99
CA HIS A 50 10.44 -3.62 -27.99
C HIS A 50 11.91 -3.37 -27.59
N LEU A 51 12.81 -4.34 -27.79
CA LEU A 51 14.26 -4.19 -27.57
C LEU A 51 14.92 -3.14 -28.49
N GLY A 52 14.16 -2.54 -29.41
CA GLY A 52 14.60 -1.48 -30.31
C GLY A 52 14.76 -0.10 -29.62
N GLU A 53 14.74 0.96 -30.44
CA GLU A 53 15.07 2.33 -30.04
C GLU A 53 14.00 3.04 -29.18
N THR A 54 12.78 2.51 -29.10
CA THR A 54 11.66 3.16 -28.40
C THR A 54 11.64 2.78 -26.92
N ILE A 55 11.64 3.76 -26.01
CA ILE A 55 11.42 3.54 -24.58
C ILE A 55 9.91 3.42 -24.37
N ALA A 56 9.45 2.21 -24.07
CA ALA A 56 8.04 1.87 -23.91
C ALA A 56 7.87 0.73 -22.89
N GLY A 57 6.66 0.55 -22.41
CA GLY A 57 6.29 -0.60 -21.57
C GLY A 57 5.54 -0.26 -20.30
N ASP A 58 5.12 -1.31 -19.61
CA ASP A 58 4.40 -1.22 -18.35
C ASP A 58 5.36 -1.12 -17.17
N VAL A 59 5.11 -0.18 -16.25
CA VAL A 59 5.83 -0.04 -14.97
C VAL A 59 4.83 -0.12 -13.84
N TYR A 60 5.07 -1.01 -12.90
CA TYR A 60 4.16 -1.33 -11.80
C TYR A 60 4.72 -0.79 -10.48
N VAL A 61 3.94 0.07 -9.83
CA VAL A 61 4.28 0.68 -8.54
C VAL A 61 3.23 0.30 -7.50
N GLY A 62 3.65 -0.41 -6.46
CA GLY A 62 2.79 -0.67 -5.30
C GLY A 62 2.87 0.48 -4.29
N SER A 63 1.75 0.85 -3.67
CA SER A 63 1.74 1.88 -2.64
C SER A 63 0.71 1.59 -1.56
N GLY A 64 1.09 1.86 -0.30
CA GLY A 64 0.12 2.12 0.74
C GLY A 64 -0.58 3.47 0.52
N GLU A 65 -1.60 3.76 1.33
CA GLU A 65 -2.18 5.10 1.34
C GLU A 65 -1.23 6.08 2.05
N THR A 66 -0.77 7.08 1.31
CA THR A 66 0.09 8.18 1.79
C THR A 66 0.00 9.36 0.83
N GLU A 67 0.11 10.57 1.33
CA GLU A 67 0.22 11.76 0.48
C GLU A 67 1.55 11.83 -0.28
N ALA A 68 2.58 11.08 0.16
CA ALA A 68 3.87 10.97 -0.55
C ALA A 68 3.75 10.41 -1.97
N VAL A 69 2.63 9.75 -2.32
CA VAL A 69 2.34 9.37 -3.72
C VAL A 69 2.35 10.59 -4.63
N SER A 70 1.92 11.76 -4.14
CA SER A 70 1.91 12.99 -4.93
C SER A 70 3.31 13.43 -5.35
N ASP A 71 4.33 13.25 -4.49
CA ASP A 71 5.73 13.56 -4.80
C ASP A 71 6.21 12.65 -5.94
N VAL A 72 5.94 11.34 -5.84
CA VAL A 72 6.30 10.35 -6.86
C VAL A 72 5.66 10.69 -8.20
N ILE A 73 4.34 10.92 -8.21
CA ILE A 73 3.63 11.25 -9.46
C ILE A 73 4.10 12.57 -10.05
N SER A 74 4.37 13.59 -9.22
CA SER A 74 4.89 14.88 -9.67
C SER A 74 6.28 14.75 -10.32
N ALA A 75 7.14 13.90 -9.77
CA ALA A 75 8.45 13.61 -10.35
C ALA A 75 8.33 12.86 -11.69
N LEU A 76 7.40 11.89 -11.79
CA LEU A 76 7.25 11.04 -12.97
C LEU A 76 6.44 11.68 -14.12
N ALA A 77 5.53 12.59 -13.80
CA ALA A 77 4.60 13.18 -14.79
C ALA A 77 5.30 13.76 -16.05
N PRO A 78 6.42 14.50 -15.95
CA PRO A 78 7.10 15.01 -17.16
C PRO A 78 7.60 13.88 -18.07
N VAL A 79 8.13 12.79 -17.50
CA VAL A 79 8.63 11.64 -18.26
C VAL A 79 7.46 10.91 -18.93
N LEU A 80 6.38 10.66 -18.22
CA LEU A 80 5.17 10.00 -18.75
C LEU A 80 4.47 10.84 -19.83
N GLN A 81 4.57 12.17 -19.77
CA GLN A 81 4.08 13.05 -20.82
C GLN A 81 4.94 13.02 -22.08
N GLN A 82 6.26 12.87 -21.93
CA GLN A 82 7.22 12.77 -23.03
C GLN A 82 7.18 11.40 -23.71
N TYR A 83 7.12 10.32 -22.94
CA TYR A 83 7.14 8.92 -23.40
C TYR A 83 5.76 8.30 -23.27
N ARG A 84 4.88 8.54 -24.26
CA ARG A 84 3.47 8.14 -24.23
C ARG A 84 3.22 6.63 -24.24
N ASP A 85 4.21 5.86 -24.62
CA ASP A 85 4.18 4.39 -24.66
C ASP A 85 4.66 3.76 -23.34
N ILE A 86 4.97 4.57 -22.32
CA ILE A 86 5.15 4.10 -20.94
C ILE A 86 3.80 4.17 -20.22
N HIS A 87 3.35 3.03 -19.71
CA HIS A 87 2.13 2.94 -18.92
C HIS A 87 2.47 2.68 -17.45
N LEU A 88 2.12 3.63 -16.59
CA LEU A 88 2.28 3.49 -15.14
C LEU A 88 1.04 2.84 -14.53
N HIS A 89 1.24 1.71 -13.85
CA HIS A 89 0.22 1.01 -13.09
C HIS A 89 0.45 1.24 -11.59
N LEU A 90 -0.46 1.96 -10.93
CA LEU A 90 -0.41 2.19 -9.50
C LEU A 90 -1.34 1.21 -8.79
N LEU A 91 -0.76 0.33 -7.95
CA LEU A 91 -1.49 -0.68 -7.20
C LEU A 91 -1.55 -0.28 -5.73
N SER A 92 -2.75 0.04 -5.25
CA SER A 92 -2.97 0.35 -3.84
C SER A 92 -3.09 -0.93 -3.02
N GLY A 93 -2.35 -0.99 -1.93
CA GLY A 93 -2.32 -2.15 -1.04
C GLY A 93 -1.63 -1.84 0.28
N ASN A 94 -1.29 -2.86 1.03
CA ASN A 94 -0.50 -2.70 2.24
C ASN A 94 1.00 -2.97 1.96
N GLY A 95 1.88 -2.55 2.89
CA GLY A 95 3.33 -2.68 2.72
C GLY A 95 3.82 -4.12 2.63
N GLU A 96 3.18 -5.07 3.33
CA GLU A 96 3.54 -6.50 3.28
C GLU A 96 3.20 -7.10 1.91
N GLN A 97 2.02 -6.78 1.39
CA GLN A 97 1.61 -7.18 0.04
C GLN A 97 2.53 -6.59 -1.04
N SER A 98 2.90 -5.33 -0.89
CA SER A 98 3.82 -4.67 -1.83
C SER A 98 5.21 -5.33 -1.82
N LEU A 99 5.71 -5.74 -0.65
CA LEU A 99 6.97 -6.49 -0.52
C LEU A 99 6.86 -7.88 -1.18
N ASP A 100 5.78 -8.63 -0.92
CA ASP A 100 5.55 -9.93 -1.57
C ASP A 100 5.51 -9.78 -3.10
N TYR A 101 4.82 -8.77 -3.61
CA TYR A 101 4.73 -8.52 -5.05
C TYR A 101 6.08 -8.09 -5.66
N LEU A 102 6.92 -7.32 -4.95
CA LEU A 102 8.28 -7.03 -5.37
C LEU A 102 9.14 -8.29 -5.45
N GLU A 103 9.05 -9.17 -4.42
CA GLU A 103 9.78 -10.44 -4.39
C GLU A 103 9.40 -11.33 -5.57
N ARG A 104 8.13 -11.37 -5.91
CA ARG A 104 7.58 -12.18 -7.00
C ARG A 104 7.74 -11.54 -8.38
N GLY A 105 8.28 -10.33 -8.45
CA GLY A 105 8.47 -9.63 -9.72
C GLY A 105 7.23 -9.03 -10.35
N LEU A 106 6.14 -8.92 -9.59
CA LEU A 106 4.88 -8.32 -10.04
C LEU A 106 4.88 -6.79 -9.94
N LEU A 107 5.77 -6.22 -9.12
CA LEU A 107 6.03 -4.79 -9.03
C LEU A 107 7.46 -4.48 -9.43
N ASP A 108 7.69 -3.30 -9.98
CA ASP A 108 9.02 -2.75 -10.23
C ASP A 108 9.48 -1.93 -9.02
N PHE A 109 8.56 -1.17 -8.43
CA PHE A 109 8.78 -0.32 -7.27
C PHE A 109 7.67 -0.51 -6.24
N ALA A 110 7.98 -0.20 -4.97
CA ALA A 110 6.97 -0.02 -3.93
C ALA A 110 7.25 1.22 -3.09
N LEU A 111 6.20 1.98 -2.80
CA LEU A 111 6.24 3.08 -1.85
C LEU A 111 5.81 2.56 -0.48
N LEU A 112 6.72 2.64 0.48
CA LEU A 112 6.52 2.16 1.84
C LEU A 112 6.59 3.31 2.84
N CYS A 113 5.58 3.38 3.72
CA CYS A 113 5.56 4.29 4.87
C CYS A 113 6.16 3.59 6.08
N ARG A 114 7.40 3.90 6.46
CA ARG A 114 8.14 3.22 7.55
C ARG A 114 9.11 4.18 8.23
N SER A 115 9.57 3.80 9.43
CA SER A 115 10.64 4.54 10.11
C SER A 115 12.02 4.34 9.45
N GLN A 116 12.25 3.19 8.82
CA GLN A 116 13.50 2.83 8.13
C GLN A 116 13.20 1.96 6.90
N PRO A 117 14.00 2.06 5.82
CA PRO A 117 13.86 1.20 4.66
C PRO A 117 14.25 -0.24 4.99
N PRO A 118 13.73 -1.25 4.27
CA PRO A 118 14.16 -2.64 4.40
C PRO A 118 15.60 -2.82 3.90
N GLU A 119 16.42 -3.63 4.59
CA GLU A 119 17.85 -3.80 4.28
C GLU A 119 18.12 -4.48 2.93
N ASP A 120 17.23 -5.37 2.48
CA ASP A 120 17.39 -6.16 1.26
C ASP A 120 17.03 -5.42 -0.04
N TYR A 121 16.64 -4.15 0.05
CA TYR A 121 16.21 -3.34 -1.07
C TYR A 121 17.10 -2.12 -1.29
N ASN A 122 17.19 -1.69 -2.55
CA ASN A 122 17.60 -0.33 -2.86
C ASN A 122 16.45 0.62 -2.52
N TYR A 123 16.74 1.87 -2.20
CA TYR A 123 15.70 2.83 -1.88
C TYR A 123 16.07 4.27 -2.23
N ILE A 124 15.05 5.08 -2.40
CA ILE A 124 15.10 6.54 -2.38
C ILE A 124 14.21 6.99 -1.22
N GLN A 125 14.73 7.85 -0.36
CA GLN A 125 13.92 8.47 0.68
C GLN A 125 13.19 9.68 0.12
N LEU A 126 11.86 9.73 0.28
CA LEU A 126 11.07 10.88 -0.14
C LEU A 126 11.11 11.99 0.92
N PRO A 127 10.97 13.28 0.50
CA PRO A 127 10.96 14.40 1.44
C PRO A 127 9.74 14.43 2.33
N HIS A 128 8.60 13.96 1.85
CA HIS A 128 7.35 13.90 2.60
C HIS A 128 7.43 12.93 3.78
N ARG A 129 6.87 13.36 4.92
CA ARG A 129 6.74 12.55 6.13
C ARG A 129 5.29 12.55 6.58
N ASP A 130 4.70 11.39 6.71
CA ASP A 130 3.32 11.26 7.18
C ASP A 130 3.23 11.53 8.68
N THR A 131 2.30 12.41 9.07
CA THR A 131 1.99 12.73 10.46
C THR A 131 0.94 11.78 11.01
N TRP A 132 1.24 11.07 12.09
CA TRP A 132 0.28 10.23 12.79
C TRP A 132 -0.71 11.04 13.62
N GLY A 133 -1.95 10.59 13.65
CA GLY A 133 -2.98 11.18 14.48
C GLY A 133 -4.23 10.33 14.60
N LEU A 134 -5.26 10.97 15.09
CA LEU A 134 -6.57 10.38 15.32
C LEU A 134 -7.64 11.14 14.55
N ILE A 135 -8.43 10.42 13.75
CA ILE A 135 -9.66 10.94 13.16
C ILE A 135 -10.82 10.51 14.06
N MET A 136 -11.68 11.46 14.37
CA MET A 136 -12.85 11.28 15.21
C MET A 136 -13.98 12.20 14.77
N ARG A 137 -15.16 11.98 15.31
CA ARG A 137 -16.29 12.91 15.15
C ARG A 137 -16.04 14.20 15.90
N LYS A 138 -16.54 15.33 15.41
CA LYS A 138 -16.44 16.64 16.05
C LYS A 138 -17.08 16.69 17.43
N ASP A 139 -18.09 15.85 17.70
CA ASP A 139 -18.75 15.75 19.01
C ASP A 139 -18.00 14.87 20.03
N ASN A 140 -16.91 14.19 19.63
CA ASN A 140 -16.04 13.46 20.55
C ASN A 140 -15.30 14.45 21.48
N PRO A 141 -15.26 14.21 22.80
CA PRO A 141 -14.56 15.10 23.74
C PRO A 141 -13.08 15.34 23.39
N LEU A 142 -12.41 14.37 22.75
CA LEU A 142 -11.02 14.50 22.34
C LEU A 142 -10.85 15.51 21.18
N ALA A 143 -11.91 15.80 20.43
CA ALA A 143 -11.87 16.75 19.32
C ALA A 143 -11.55 18.19 19.75
N ALA A 144 -11.84 18.54 21.01
CA ALA A 144 -11.51 19.86 21.58
C ALA A 144 -10.02 20.02 21.93
N LYS A 145 -9.24 18.93 21.96
CA LYS A 145 -7.81 18.98 22.29
C LYS A 145 -6.99 19.44 21.07
N PRO A 146 -5.86 20.11 21.28
CA PRO A 146 -4.94 20.47 20.18
C PRO A 146 -4.21 19.26 19.58
N GLY A 147 -4.16 18.14 20.31
CA GLY A 147 -3.57 16.88 19.88
C GLY A 147 -3.82 15.78 20.91
N ILE A 148 -3.51 14.55 20.52
CA ILE A 148 -3.86 13.32 21.25
C ILE A 148 -2.60 12.72 21.88
N ARG A 149 -2.67 12.44 23.17
CA ARG A 149 -1.62 11.72 23.92
C ARG A 149 -1.97 10.23 24.01
N ALA A 150 -0.97 9.37 24.19
CA ALA A 150 -1.18 7.93 24.34
C ALA A 150 -2.18 7.57 25.45
N VAL A 151 -2.20 8.33 26.55
CA VAL A 151 -3.14 8.12 27.67
C VAL A 151 -4.59 8.36 27.27
N ASP A 152 -4.86 9.21 26.28
CA ASP A 152 -6.21 9.53 25.80
C ASP A 152 -6.84 8.36 25.06
N LEU A 153 -6.01 7.49 24.44
CA LEU A 153 -6.46 6.32 23.66
C LEU A 153 -6.98 5.18 24.54
N LYS A 154 -6.62 5.12 25.83
CA LYS A 154 -6.95 3.98 26.72
C LYS A 154 -8.45 3.74 26.93
N LYS A 155 -9.27 4.78 26.76
CA LYS A 155 -10.73 4.73 26.96
C LYS A 155 -11.51 4.89 25.66
N GLU A 156 -10.79 5.04 24.56
CA GLU A 156 -11.37 5.29 23.24
C GLU A 156 -11.51 3.97 22.49
N PRO A 157 -12.69 3.64 21.92
CA PRO A 157 -12.80 2.56 20.96
C PRO A 157 -12.02 2.95 19.71
N LEU A 158 -11.04 2.14 19.31
CA LEU A 158 -10.11 2.46 18.23
C LEU A 158 -10.40 1.65 16.98
N ILE A 159 -10.31 2.32 15.85
CA ILE A 159 -10.30 1.72 14.52
C ILE A 159 -8.87 1.83 14.01
N VAL A 160 -8.20 0.70 13.75
CA VAL A 160 -6.76 0.66 13.52
C VAL A 160 -6.42 -0.06 12.22
N SER A 161 -5.32 0.35 11.57
CA SER A 161 -4.79 -0.41 10.45
C SER A 161 -4.44 -1.83 10.88
N ALA A 162 -4.78 -2.83 10.07
CA ALA A 162 -4.39 -4.22 10.32
C ALA A 162 -2.86 -4.41 10.49
N GLN A 163 -2.07 -3.47 9.96
CA GLN A 163 -0.62 -3.45 10.08
C GLN A 163 -0.10 -2.69 11.32
N LEU A 164 -0.98 -2.14 12.15
CA LEU A 164 -0.56 -1.32 13.29
C LEU A 164 0.33 -2.09 14.26
N THR A 165 0.06 -3.38 14.45
CA THR A 165 0.83 -4.26 15.34
C THR A 165 2.25 -4.55 14.84
N SER A 166 2.51 -4.46 13.54
CA SER A 166 3.84 -4.62 12.94
C SER A 166 4.65 -3.31 12.89
N ARG A 167 4.07 -2.18 13.29
CA ARG A 167 4.71 -0.86 13.25
C ARG A 167 5.35 -0.50 14.59
N ASN A 168 6.62 -0.76 14.71
CA ASN A 168 7.41 -0.51 15.93
C ASN A 168 7.37 0.96 16.42
N GLU A 169 7.25 1.94 15.51
CA GLU A 169 7.20 3.35 15.86
C GLU A 169 5.96 3.70 16.68
N ILE A 170 4.78 3.21 16.27
CA ILE A 170 3.54 3.50 16.95
C ILE A 170 3.43 2.73 18.28
N GLN A 171 3.94 1.49 18.31
CA GLN A 171 4.00 0.71 19.55
C GLN A 171 4.87 1.42 20.61
N ARG A 172 6.05 1.92 20.21
CA ARG A 172 6.92 2.69 21.11
C ARG A 172 6.27 3.98 21.60
N TRP A 173 5.52 4.66 20.72
CA TRP A 173 4.82 5.88 21.07
C TRP A 173 3.65 5.62 22.04
N MET A 174 2.89 4.55 21.84
CA MET A 174 1.74 4.20 22.67
C MET A 174 2.12 3.54 24.00
N GLY A 175 3.27 2.88 24.09
CA GLY A 175 3.66 2.08 25.25
C GLY A 175 2.86 0.78 25.33
N ASP A 176 2.17 0.54 26.47
CA ASP A 176 1.40 -0.70 26.64
C ASP A 176 0.18 -0.75 25.70
N TYR A 177 0.32 -1.53 24.63
CA TYR A 177 -0.70 -1.75 23.60
C TYR A 177 -1.86 -2.64 24.07
N SER A 178 -1.63 -3.49 25.07
CA SER A 178 -2.62 -4.47 25.55
C SER A 178 -3.85 -3.80 26.22
N ALA A 179 -3.72 -2.54 26.60
CA ALA A 179 -4.77 -1.76 27.25
C ALA A 179 -5.71 -1.05 26.23
N LEU A 180 -5.48 -1.19 24.92
CA LEU A 180 -6.29 -0.51 23.91
C LEU A 180 -7.54 -1.33 23.55
N THR A 181 -8.67 -0.66 23.38
CA THR A 181 -9.91 -1.26 22.91
C THR A 181 -10.00 -1.11 21.40
N VAL A 182 -9.68 -2.18 20.64
CA VAL A 182 -9.81 -2.20 19.18
C VAL A 182 -11.24 -2.57 18.84
N ALA A 183 -11.99 -1.62 18.26
CA ALA A 183 -13.37 -1.82 17.80
C ALA A 183 -13.43 -2.39 16.38
N ALA A 184 -12.49 -2.01 15.51
CA ALA A 184 -12.42 -2.50 14.14
C ALA A 184 -10.99 -2.38 13.59
N THR A 185 -10.70 -3.16 12.53
CA THR A 185 -9.46 -3.06 11.76
C THR A 185 -9.77 -2.69 10.32
N TYR A 186 -8.80 -2.04 9.65
CA TYR A 186 -8.92 -1.64 8.24
C TYR A 186 -7.60 -1.86 7.48
N ASN A 187 -7.70 -1.89 6.15
CA ASN A 187 -6.55 -1.84 5.24
C ASN A 187 -6.48 -0.52 4.47
N LEU A 188 -7.62 0.14 4.21
CA LEU A 188 -7.73 1.44 3.51
C LEU A 188 -8.49 2.43 4.38
N ALA A 189 -7.88 3.59 4.66
CA ALA A 189 -8.40 4.62 5.57
C ALA A 189 -9.70 5.26 5.06
N TYR A 190 -9.82 5.44 3.74
CA TYR A 190 -11.02 6.05 3.15
C TYR A 190 -12.31 5.30 3.52
N ASN A 191 -12.30 3.95 3.43
CA ASN A 191 -13.46 3.12 3.78
C ASN A 191 -13.67 3.08 5.29
N ALA A 192 -12.60 3.07 6.08
CA ALA A 192 -12.68 3.02 7.54
C ALA A 192 -13.29 4.31 8.13
N ALA A 193 -13.18 5.44 7.44
CA ALA A 193 -13.78 6.69 7.88
C ALA A 193 -15.31 6.61 8.03
N PHE A 194 -16.00 5.74 7.27
CA PHE A 194 -17.44 5.51 7.47
C PHE A 194 -17.75 4.89 8.83
N LEU A 195 -16.85 4.08 9.39
CA LEU A 195 -17.01 3.55 10.76
C LEU A 195 -16.94 4.66 11.79
N VAL A 196 -16.05 5.65 11.58
CA VAL A 196 -15.94 6.83 12.44
C VAL A 196 -17.20 7.69 12.35
N GLU A 197 -17.71 7.91 11.15
CA GLU A 197 -18.96 8.68 10.94
C GLU A 197 -20.16 8.07 11.66
N GLN A 198 -20.23 6.73 11.70
CA GLN A 198 -21.27 6.00 12.42
C GLN A 198 -21.03 5.92 13.94
N GLY A 199 -19.94 6.52 14.46
CA GLY A 199 -19.64 6.55 15.89
C GLY A 199 -19.13 5.22 16.48
N LEU A 200 -18.60 4.31 15.66
CA LEU A 200 -18.08 3.02 16.12
C LEU A 200 -16.72 3.13 16.81
N GLY A 201 -16.05 4.28 16.69
CA GLY A 201 -14.77 4.56 17.32
C GLY A 201 -14.01 5.68 16.62
N SER A 202 -12.79 5.92 17.08
CA SER A 202 -11.86 6.89 16.51
C SER A 202 -10.74 6.16 15.77
N MET A 203 -10.34 6.67 14.60
CA MET A 203 -9.42 6.00 13.69
C MET A 203 -8.00 6.54 13.84
N ILE A 204 -7.03 5.66 14.14
CA ILE A 204 -5.60 5.96 14.05
C ILE A 204 -5.16 5.88 12.60
N THR A 205 -4.66 7.00 12.05
CA THR A 205 -4.24 7.10 10.64
C THR A 205 -3.26 8.25 10.43
N PHE A 206 -2.83 8.46 9.19
CA PHE A 206 -2.08 9.64 8.80
C PHE A 206 -2.98 10.83 8.51
N GLU A 207 -2.45 12.03 8.71
CA GLU A 207 -3.06 13.28 8.27
C GLU A 207 -3.25 13.28 6.75
N GLY A 208 -4.31 13.90 6.26
CA GLY A 208 -4.57 14.08 4.83
C GLY A 208 -5.29 12.90 4.13
N LEU A 209 -5.16 11.65 4.61
CA LEU A 209 -5.75 10.48 3.93
C LEU A 209 -7.27 10.49 3.85
N VAL A 210 -7.90 11.18 4.78
CA VAL A 210 -9.34 11.38 4.80
C VAL A 210 -9.64 12.88 4.86
N PRO A 211 -10.44 13.42 3.94
CA PRO A 211 -10.73 14.86 3.87
C PRO A 211 -11.66 15.29 4.99
N CYS A 212 -11.13 15.43 6.22
CA CYS A 212 -11.88 15.83 7.41
C CYS A 212 -12.23 17.32 7.38
N GLY A 213 -13.44 17.67 7.90
CA GLY A 213 -13.88 19.06 8.03
C GLY A 213 -14.27 19.74 6.70
N THR A 214 -14.26 19.00 5.61
CA THR A 214 -14.70 19.46 4.28
C THR A 214 -16.22 19.28 4.11
N ASP A 215 -16.79 19.81 3.03
CA ASP A 215 -18.19 19.58 2.67
C ASP A 215 -18.52 18.09 2.53
N PHE A 216 -17.54 17.29 2.16
CA PHE A 216 -17.70 15.85 2.01
C PHE A 216 -17.77 15.09 3.34
N ARG A 217 -17.00 15.52 4.36
CA ARG A 217 -16.97 14.92 5.71
C ARG A 217 -17.00 16.01 6.80
N PRO A 218 -18.09 16.79 6.90
CA PRO A 218 -18.14 17.97 7.75
C PRO A 218 -18.04 17.65 9.26
N ASN A 219 -18.42 16.42 9.64
CA ASN A 219 -18.49 15.99 11.04
C ASN A 219 -17.22 15.30 11.55
N LEU A 220 -16.22 15.09 10.68
CA LEU A 220 -14.93 14.52 11.07
C LEU A 220 -13.88 15.59 11.33
N VAL A 221 -12.95 15.27 12.25
CA VAL A 221 -11.80 16.10 12.55
C VAL A 221 -10.57 15.22 12.80
N PHE A 222 -9.41 15.69 12.32
CA PHE A 222 -8.11 15.09 12.62
C PHE A 222 -7.46 15.84 13.77
N ARG A 223 -6.75 15.10 14.64
CA ARG A 223 -5.86 15.65 15.68
C ARG A 223 -4.54 14.89 15.66
N PRO A 224 -3.40 15.59 15.55
CA PRO A 224 -2.09 14.96 15.55
C PRO A 224 -1.75 14.35 16.91
N PHE A 225 -0.85 13.40 16.94
CA PHE A 225 -0.31 12.85 18.19
C PHE A 225 0.63 13.81 18.90
N ILE A 226 0.63 13.75 20.24
CA ILE A 226 1.53 14.52 21.13
C ILE A 226 2.22 13.56 22.10
N PRO A 227 3.57 13.44 22.10
CA PRO A 227 4.51 14.08 21.17
C PRO A 227 4.26 13.66 19.72
N ALA A 228 4.64 14.52 18.78
CA ALA A 228 4.43 14.27 17.36
C ALA A 228 5.13 12.97 16.92
N LEU A 229 4.42 12.16 16.13
CA LEU A 229 4.92 10.93 15.56
C LEU A 229 4.84 11.02 14.05
N PHE A 230 5.94 10.63 13.37
CA PHE A 230 6.05 10.67 11.93
C PHE A 230 6.50 9.32 11.38
N SER A 231 6.05 8.98 10.18
CA SER A 231 6.63 7.93 9.35
C SER A 231 7.33 8.55 8.15
N GLY A 232 8.50 8.03 7.81
CA GLY A 232 9.17 8.35 6.55
C GLY A 232 8.56 7.58 5.39
N ASN A 233 8.84 8.04 4.18
CA ASN A 233 8.39 7.40 2.94
C ASN A 233 9.59 7.02 2.09
N PHE A 234 9.58 5.81 1.59
CA PHE A 234 10.67 5.23 0.81
C PHE A 234 10.09 4.57 -0.44
N ILE A 235 10.59 4.99 -1.62
CA ILE A 235 10.40 4.20 -2.83
C ILE A 235 11.51 3.15 -2.86
N ILE A 236 11.15 1.88 -3.00
CA ILE A 236 12.09 0.76 -2.95
C ILE A 236 12.00 -0.11 -4.19
N TRP A 237 13.09 -0.80 -4.53
CA TRP A 237 13.13 -1.85 -5.55
C TRP A 237 14.14 -2.93 -5.17
N LYS A 238 13.95 -4.13 -5.72
CA LYS A 238 14.75 -5.31 -5.35
C LYS A 238 16.21 -5.18 -5.80
N LYS A 239 17.16 -5.43 -4.90
CA LYS A 239 18.59 -5.48 -5.22
C LYS A 239 18.87 -6.56 -6.25
N GLY A 240 19.73 -6.26 -7.23
CA GLY A 240 20.16 -7.21 -8.25
C GLY A 240 19.13 -7.58 -9.30
N ARG A 241 17.92 -7.05 -9.24
CA ARG A 241 16.92 -7.23 -10.29
C ARG A 241 17.17 -6.26 -11.44
N LEU A 242 17.15 -6.78 -12.67
CA LEU A 242 17.16 -5.95 -13.87
C LEU A 242 15.78 -5.31 -14.04
N LEU A 243 15.76 -4.00 -14.16
CA LEU A 243 14.58 -3.23 -14.49
C LEU A 243 14.44 -3.12 -16.02
N SER A 244 13.21 -2.98 -16.52
CA SER A 244 12.97 -2.62 -17.90
C SER A 244 13.52 -1.23 -18.22
N LYS A 245 13.75 -0.90 -19.51
CA LYS A 245 14.20 0.44 -19.91
C LYS A 245 13.27 1.54 -19.41
N ALA A 246 11.95 1.30 -19.44
CA ALA A 246 10.95 2.23 -18.92
C ALA A 246 11.08 2.40 -17.40
N ALA A 247 11.20 1.30 -16.65
CA ALA A 247 11.37 1.36 -15.19
C ALA A 247 12.70 2.02 -14.80
N GLU A 248 13.80 1.73 -15.53
CA GLU A 248 15.11 2.38 -15.27
C GLU A 248 15.03 3.89 -15.48
N LEU A 249 14.40 4.35 -16.57
CA LEU A 249 14.19 5.79 -16.82
C LEU A 249 13.37 6.45 -15.70
N LEU A 250 12.31 5.79 -15.22
CA LEU A 250 11.53 6.33 -14.11
C LEU A 250 12.31 6.35 -12.79
N LYS A 251 13.16 5.32 -12.55
CA LYS A 251 14.08 5.29 -11.41
C LYS A 251 15.07 6.47 -11.45
N GLU A 252 15.79 6.66 -12.56
CA GLU A 252 16.73 7.77 -12.76
C GLU A 252 16.06 9.13 -12.52
N ARG A 253 14.84 9.27 -13.00
CA ARG A 253 14.06 10.48 -12.75
C ARG A 253 13.78 10.71 -11.28
N MET A 254 13.34 9.68 -10.54
CA MET A 254 13.11 9.78 -9.10
C MET A 254 14.41 10.06 -8.33
N GLU A 255 15.51 9.39 -8.69
CA GLU A 255 16.85 9.67 -8.12
C GLU A 255 17.23 11.13 -8.32
N SER A 256 17.06 11.69 -9.51
CA SER A 256 17.39 13.08 -9.80
C SER A 256 16.53 14.12 -9.05
N CYS A 257 15.33 13.74 -8.62
CA CYS A 257 14.42 14.63 -7.90
C CYS A 257 14.58 14.59 -6.39
N PHE A 258 15.02 13.44 -5.84
CA PHE A 258 14.97 13.20 -4.39
C PHE A 258 16.34 12.87 -3.76
N SER A 259 17.43 12.88 -4.53
CA SER A 259 18.80 12.64 -4.03
C SER A 259 19.49 13.91 -3.55
#